data_69ef76a82c407342cb0c880637abaf4f
#
_entry.id   69ef76a82c407342cb0c880637abaf4f
#
_cell.length_a   1.000
_cell.length_b   1.000
_cell.length_c   1.000
_cell.angle_alpha   90.00
_cell.angle_beta   90.00
_cell.angle_gamma   90.00
#
_symmetry.space_group_name_H-M   'P 1'
#
loop_
_entity.id
_entity.type
_entity.pdbx_description
1 polymer ?
#
loop_
_entity_poly.entity_id
_entity_poly.type
_entity_poly.pdbx_seq_one_letter_code
_entity_poly.pdbx_strand_id
1 'polypeptide(L)'
;MKTVLKLALGALVSMSMLAGVAQAAGLKDPKDVRVTFVVHGSASDPYWSVVKRGVDDAAALTGAKVEYYAPQVFDVVEQSRLLDAAIATNPDGIAVSIADANALGKSVKAGLAANIPMVVLDSGEKEGAELGTTLYVGTVSEYDSGKKAGERLAKEGTLKVVCINHEVGNVSLDQRCQGLNDGLKPSGGGTEVLTVSPDPADIQRRTEAYLSAHPDTQAVFALGATAANPLIPFFRQKELFGKIKLYTFDISPEVLDSVVAGEMGFGMDAQQYLMGYLLVIYLVEHATHGFWPQNNAYTGPLFIDSPDKAKAILALAKDGIR
;
A
#
# COMPACT_ATOMS: atom_id res chain seq x y z
N MET A 1 -26.42 -74.86 -18.06
CA MET A 1 -26.10 -74.14 -16.82
C MET A 1 -24.73 -73.47 -16.88
N LYS A 2 -24.35 -72.73 -17.94
CA LYS A 2 -23.03 -72.02 -18.05
C LYS A 2 -23.11 -70.62 -18.64
N THR A 3 -24.31 -70.01 -18.70
CA THR A 3 -24.48 -68.71 -19.39
C THR A 3 -25.04 -67.58 -18.48
N VAL A 4 -25.26 -67.81 -17.18
CA VAL A 4 -25.87 -66.81 -16.26
C VAL A 4 -24.81 -66.18 -15.30
N LEU A 5 -23.52 -66.65 -15.33
CA LEU A 5 -22.53 -66.18 -14.37
C LEU A 5 -21.56 -65.09 -14.92
N LYS A 6 -21.80 -64.55 -16.12
CA LYS A 6 -20.95 -63.52 -16.72
C LYS A 6 -21.55 -62.10 -16.72
N LEU A 7 -22.80 -61.93 -16.28
CA LEU A 7 -23.47 -60.60 -16.23
C LEU A 7 -23.51 -59.91 -14.86
N ALA A 8 -23.04 -60.58 -13.80
CA ALA A 8 -23.06 -60.03 -12.45
C ALA A 8 -21.73 -59.34 -12.04
N LEU A 9 -20.63 -59.50 -12.85
CA LEU A 9 -19.32 -58.90 -12.52
C LEU A 9 -19.07 -57.56 -13.23
N GLY A 10 -19.93 -57.14 -14.16
CA GLY A 10 -19.81 -55.88 -14.90
C GLY A 10 -20.45 -54.65 -14.23
N ALA A 11 -21.35 -54.88 -13.25
CA ALA A 11 -22.12 -53.81 -12.62
C ALA A 11 -21.50 -53.24 -11.34
N LEU A 12 -20.46 -53.86 -10.78
CA LEU A 12 -19.79 -53.39 -9.55
C LEU A 12 -18.54 -52.56 -9.76
N VAL A 13 -18.02 -52.42 -10.99
CA VAL A 13 -16.85 -51.59 -11.30
C VAL A 13 -17.21 -50.20 -11.78
N SER A 14 -18.46 -49.99 -12.17
CA SER A 14 -18.93 -48.68 -12.67
C SER A 14 -19.42 -47.71 -11.56
N MET A 15 -19.46 -48.14 -10.30
CA MET A 15 -19.98 -47.33 -9.19
C MET A 15 -18.90 -46.73 -8.30
N SER A 16 -17.62 -47.01 -8.59
CA SER A 16 -16.46 -46.48 -7.81
C SER A 16 -15.75 -45.30 -8.47
N MET A 17 -16.21 -44.83 -9.65
CA MET A 17 -15.59 -43.68 -10.33
C MET A 17 -16.40 -42.36 -10.22
N LEU A 18 -17.44 -42.32 -9.41
CA LEU A 18 -18.28 -41.12 -9.20
C LEU A 18 -18.05 -40.45 -7.81
N ALA A 19 -17.10 -40.97 -7.03
CA ALA A 19 -16.78 -40.37 -5.72
C ALA A 19 -15.56 -39.43 -5.75
N GLY A 20 -15.08 -39.05 -6.94
CA GLY A 20 -13.88 -38.23 -7.15
C GLY A 20 -14.15 -36.82 -7.69
N VAL A 21 -15.39 -36.33 -7.70
CA VAL A 21 -15.70 -35.00 -8.19
C VAL A 21 -16.50 -34.25 -7.12
N ALA A 22 -15.85 -33.22 -6.64
CA ALA A 22 -16.39 -32.15 -5.78
C ALA A 22 -15.97 -32.24 -4.30
N GLN A 23 -14.67 -32.12 -4.04
CA GLN A 23 -14.30 -31.17 -3.01
C GLN A 23 -14.05 -29.85 -3.73
N ALA A 24 -15.07 -29.29 -4.36
CA ALA A 24 -15.16 -27.87 -4.57
C ALA A 24 -15.10 -27.28 -3.17
N ALA A 25 -14.05 -26.52 -2.84
CA ALA A 25 -14.00 -25.75 -1.63
C ALA A 25 -15.37 -25.09 -1.48
N GLY A 26 -16.10 -25.42 -0.42
CA GLY A 26 -17.48 -24.99 -0.27
C GLY A 26 -17.50 -23.47 -0.29
N LEU A 27 -18.12 -22.90 -1.31
CA LEU A 27 -18.32 -21.46 -1.40
C LEU A 27 -19.07 -21.00 -0.14
N LYS A 28 -18.61 -19.93 0.47
CA LYS A 28 -19.12 -19.43 1.75
C LYS A 28 -20.22 -18.40 1.54
N ASP A 29 -21.08 -18.23 2.54
CA ASP A 29 -21.89 -17.02 2.66
C ASP A 29 -20.95 -15.84 3.03
N PRO A 30 -21.10 -14.65 2.45
CA PRO A 30 -20.22 -13.50 2.76
C PRO A 30 -20.04 -13.25 4.26
N LYS A 31 -21.09 -13.40 5.07
CA LYS A 31 -21.05 -13.22 6.55
C LYS A 31 -20.18 -14.25 7.28
N ASP A 32 -19.84 -15.36 6.65
CA ASP A 32 -18.98 -16.42 7.20
C ASP A 32 -17.53 -16.32 6.68
N VAL A 33 -17.28 -15.40 5.74
CA VAL A 33 -15.93 -15.11 5.23
C VAL A 33 -15.12 -14.36 6.27
N ARG A 34 -13.88 -14.83 6.50
CA ARG A 34 -12.91 -14.19 7.41
C ARG A 34 -11.71 -13.72 6.61
N VAL A 35 -11.48 -12.42 6.60
CA VAL A 35 -10.35 -11.78 5.92
C VAL A 35 -9.45 -11.12 6.96
N THR A 36 -8.14 -11.22 6.76
CA THR A 36 -7.18 -10.59 7.66
C THR A 36 -6.26 -9.65 6.88
N PHE A 37 -6.11 -8.42 7.37
CA PHE A 37 -5.13 -7.46 6.89
C PHE A 37 -3.95 -7.44 7.83
N VAL A 38 -2.73 -7.47 7.28
CA VAL A 38 -1.47 -7.34 8.02
C VAL A 38 -0.61 -6.30 7.33
N VAL A 39 -0.55 -5.10 7.89
CA VAL A 39 0.14 -3.95 7.29
C VAL A 39 1.39 -3.57 8.07
N HIS A 40 2.33 -2.85 7.43
CA HIS A 40 3.60 -2.48 8.04
C HIS A 40 3.56 -1.17 8.84
N GLY A 41 2.58 -0.32 8.59
CA GLY A 41 2.46 0.98 9.25
C GLY A 41 1.42 0.97 10.36
N SER A 42 1.55 1.92 11.30
CA SER A 42 0.65 2.07 12.44
C SER A 42 -0.78 2.39 11.99
N ALA A 43 -1.77 1.82 12.67
CA ALA A 43 -3.19 2.14 12.44
C ALA A 43 -3.54 3.61 12.76
N SER A 44 -2.69 4.33 13.49
CA SER A 44 -2.83 5.77 13.78
C SER A 44 -2.14 6.67 12.75
N ASP A 45 -1.38 6.09 11.83
CA ASP A 45 -0.78 6.82 10.71
C ASP A 45 -1.88 7.34 9.77
N PRO A 46 -1.79 8.60 9.29
CA PRO A 46 -2.79 9.18 8.37
C PRO A 46 -3.05 8.32 7.13
N TYR A 47 -2.02 7.72 6.55
CA TYR A 47 -2.13 6.84 5.39
C TYR A 47 -2.94 5.58 5.71
N TRP A 48 -2.51 4.85 6.75
CA TRP A 48 -3.12 3.56 7.12
C TRP A 48 -4.51 3.69 7.73
N SER A 49 -4.84 4.83 8.35
CA SER A 49 -6.20 5.10 8.81
C SER A 49 -7.20 5.22 7.67
N VAL A 50 -6.78 5.79 6.53
CA VAL A 50 -7.61 5.88 5.31
C VAL A 50 -7.76 4.51 4.64
N VAL A 51 -6.70 3.69 4.57
CA VAL A 51 -6.79 2.28 4.13
C VAL A 51 -7.80 1.53 4.99
N LYS A 52 -7.66 1.64 6.33
CA LYS A 52 -8.54 0.96 7.28
C LYS A 52 -10.00 1.38 7.12
N ARG A 53 -10.26 2.66 6.86
CA ARG A 53 -11.61 3.14 6.58
C ARG A 53 -12.22 2.43 5.37
N GLY A 54 -11.48 2.24 4.28
CA GLY A 54 -11.93 1.48 3.11
C GLY A 54 -12.21 0.03 3.44
N VAL A 55 -11.38 -0.59 4.25
CA VAL A 55 -11.57 -1.96 4.77
C VAL A 55 -12.85 -2.07 5.58
N ASP A 56 -13.07 -1.15 6.52
CA ASP A 56 -14.25 -1.17 7.41
C ASP A 56 -15.56 -0.98 6.62
N ASP A 57 -15.57 -0.06 5.66
CA ASP A 57 -16.76 0.20 4.83
C ASP A 57 -17.09 -0.99 3.90
N ALA A 58 -16.08 -1.64 3.32
CA ALA A 58 -16.28 -2.84 2.51
C ALA A 58 -16.69 -4.06 3.36
N ALA A 59 -16.15 -4.19 4.58
CA ALA A 59 -16.60 -5.21 5.53
C ALA A 59 -18.07 -5.02 5.92
N ALA A 60 -18.46 -3.78 6.19
CA ALA A 60 -19.86 -3.44 6.48
C ALA A 60 -20.80 -3.72 5.29
N LEU A 61 -20.35 -3.44 4.05
CA LEU A 61 -21.10 -3.70 2.84
C LEU A 61 -21.32 -5.20 2.58
N THR A 62 -20.26 -5.99 2.73
CA THR A 62 -20.27 -7.43 2.42
C THR A 62 -20.81 -8.29 3.57
N GLY A 63 -20.74 -7.78 4.81
CA GLY A 63 -21.01 -8.53 6.03
C GLY A 63 -19.87 -9.47 6.45
N ALA A 64 -18.72 -9.46 5.74
CA ALA A 64 -17.56 -10.28 6.05
C ALA A 64 -16.91 -9.87 7.37
N LYS A 65 -16.29 -10.82 8.05
CA LYS A 65 -15.52 -10.58 9.28
C LYS A 65 -14.09 -10.22 8.91
N VAL A 66 -13.70 -8.96 9.16
CA VAL A 66 -12.37 -8.48 8.82
C VAL A 66 -11.58 -8.16 10.08
N GLU A 67 -10.37 -8.72 10.18
CA GLU A 67 -9.39 -8.38 11.19
C GLU A 67 -8.29 -7.51 10.57
N TYR A 68 -7.77 -6.54 11.33
CA TYR A 68 -6.76 -5.61 10.85
C TYR A 68 -5.61 -5.52 11.87
N TYR A 69 -4.44 -5.99 11.47
CA TYR A 69 -3.23 -6.01 12.29
C TYR A 69 -2.18 -5.04 11.74
N ALA A 70 -1.65 -4.22 12.63
CA ALA A 70 -0.59 -3.27 12.36
C ALA A 70 0.33 -3.15 13.58
N PRO A 71 1.65 -2.99 13.41
CA PRO A 71 2.54 -2.65 14.52
C PRO A 71 2.22 -1.24 15.03
N GLN A 72 2.72 -0.89 16.23
CA GLN A 72 2.52 0.44 16.80
C GLN A 72 3.29 1.55 16.05
N VAL A 73 4.43 1.18 15.49
CA VAL A 73 5.28 1.99 14.61
C VAL A 73 5.78 1.09 13.48
N PHE A 74 6.36 1.66 12.42
CA PHE A 74 6.98 0.87 11.36
C PHE A 74 7.99 -0.12 11.94
N ASP A 75 7.64 -1.42 11.89
CA ASP A 75 8.46 -2.53 12.40
C ASP A 75 8.14 -3.81 11.62
N VAL A 76 9.01 -4.18 10.69
CA VAL A 76 8.82 -5.37 9.83
C VAL A 76 8.98 -6.69 10.61
N VAL A 77 9.69 -6.69 11.73
CA VAL A 77 9.84 -7.88 12.59
C VAL A 77 8.54 -8.14 13.34
N GLU A 78 7.94 -7.10 13.90
CA GLU A 78 6.62 -7.20 14.53
C GLU A 78 5.55 -7.55 13.50
N GLN A 79 5.59 -6.94 12.30
CA GLN A 79 4.69 -7.29 11.22
C GLN A 79 4.79 -8.78 10.84
N SER A 80 5.99 -9.34 10.77
CA SER A 80 6.19 -10.78 10.49
C SER A 80 5.52 -11.66 11.56
N ARG A 81 5.61 -11.29 12.84
CA ARG A 81 4.93 -12.01 13.95
C ARG A 81 3.40 -11.91 13.84
N LEU A 82 2.89 -10.73 13.50
CA LEU A 82 1.46 -10.52 13.26
C LEU A 82 0.97 -11.36 12.08
N LEU A 83 1.76 -11.47 11.02
CA LEU A 83 1.44 -12.31 9.86
C LEU A 83 1.43 -13.80 10.23
N ASP A 84 2.41 -14.29 11.00
CA ASP A 84 2.42 -15.68 11.49
C ASP A 84 1.20 -15.97 12.37
N ALA A 85 0.81 -15.04 13.24
CA ALA A 85 -0.40 -15.16 14.06
C ALA A 85 -1.67 -15.18 13.19
N ALA A 86 -1.77 -14.32 12.18
CA ALA A 86 -2.87 -14.30 11.22
C ALA A 86 -3.01 -15.63 10.48
N ILE A 87 -1.91 -16.19 9.97
CA ILE A 87 -1.88 -17.48 9.28
C ILE A 87 -2.40 -18.61 10.21
N ALA A 88 -2.00 -18.60 11.47
CA ALA A 88 -2.42 -19.61 12.45
C ALA A 88 -3.93 -19.62 12.70
N THR A 89 -4.66 -18.51 12.44
CA THR A 89 -6.13 -18.47 12.53
C THR A 89 -6.84 -19.12 11.34
N ASN A 90 -6.11 -19.46 10.27
CA ASN A 90 -6.61 -20.03 9.03
C ASN A 90 -7.79 -19.22 8.43
N PRO A 91 -7.58 -17.94 8.05
CA PRO A 91 -8.61 -17.11 7.42
C PRO A 91 -8.86 -17.54 5.97
N ASP A 92 -9.91 -17.00 5.35
CA ASP A 92 -10.25 -17.24 3.94
C ASP A 92 -9.38 -16.43 2.96
N GLY A 93 -8.64 -15.48 3.47
CA GLY A 93 -7.65 -14.72 2.72
C GLY A 93 -6.91 -13.71 3.58
N ILE A 94 -5.70 -13.39 3.18
CA ILE A 94 -4.84 -12.40 3.84
C ILE A 94 -4.44 -11.33 2.83
N ALA A 95 -4.65 -10.06 3.18
CA ALA A 95 -4.03 -8.91 2.53
C ALA A 95 -2.80 -8.47 3.33
N VAL A 96 -1.63 -8.44 2.70
CA VAL A 96 -0.37 -8.11 3.37
C VAL A 96 0.40 -7.05 2.60
N SER A 97 0.96 -6.04 3.27
CA SER A 97 1.94 -5.13 2.67
C SER A 97 3.34 -5.70 2.86
N ILE A 98 4.14 -5.77 1.79
CA ILE A 98 5.48 -6.38 1.84
C ILE A 98 6.54 -5.28 1.72
N ALA A 99 6.76 -4.56 2.83
CA ALA A 99 7.78 -3.51 2.90
C ALA A 99 9.21 -4.06 2.85
N ASP A 100 9.44 -5.27 3.38
CA ASP A 100 10.71 -6.00 3.32
C ASP A 100 10.46 -7.50 3.07
N ALA A 101 10.81 -7.97 1.89
CA ALA A 101 10.65 -9.37 1.51
C ALA A 101 11.58 -10.32 2.29
N ASN A 102 12.71 -9.85 2.81
CA ASN A 102 13.60 -10.69 3.63
C ASN A 102 12.96 -10.97 4.99
N ALA A 103 12.28 -9.98 5.57
CA ALA A 103 11.59 -10.14 6.84
C ALA A 103 10.31 -10.98 6.70
N LEU A 104 9.52 -10.77 5.64
CA LEU A 104 8.17 -11.32 5.49
C LEU A 104 8.10 -12.57 4.61
N GLY A 105 9.09 -12.81 3.74
CA GLY A 105 9.01 -13.84 2.71
C GLY A 105 8.80 -15.26 3.24
N LYS A 106 9.35 -15.58 4.44
CA LYS A 106 9.13 -16.88 5.08
C LYS A 106 7.67 -17.06 5.49
N SER A 107 7.08 -16.05 6.13
CA SER A 107 5.69 -16.07 6.59
C SER A 107 4.71 -16.08 5.41
N VAL A 108 4.96 -15.27 4.35
CA VAL A 108 4.16 -15.29 3.12
C VAL A 108 4.15 -16.70 2.50
N LYS A 109 5.32 -17.32 2.34
CA LYS A 109 5.40 -18.71 1.81
C LYS A 109 4.69 -19.72 2.71
N ALA A 110 4.72 -19.55 4.01
CA ALA A 110 3.99 -20.42 4.95
C ALA A 110 2.47 -20.28 4.78
N GLY A 111 1.95 -19.06 4.60
CA GLY A 111 0.53 -18.83 4.32
C GLY A 111 0.07 -19.46 3.01
N LEU A 112 0.87 -19.29 1.94
CA LEU A 112 0.60 -19.91 0.64
C LEU A 112 0.64 -21.44 0.72
N ALA A 113 1.60 -22.02 1.46
CA ALA A 113 1.70 -23.47 1.68
C ALA A 113 0.51 -24.03 2.50
N ALA A 114 -0.12 -23.20 3.33
CA ALA A 114 -1.36 -23.53 4.03
C ALA A 114 -2.62 -23.36 3.15
N ASN A 115 -2.45 -23.07 1.84
CA ASN A 115 -3.51 -22.79 0.88
C ASN A 115 -4.38 -21.58 1.26
N ILE A 116 -3.83 -20.60 1.97
CA ILE A 116 -4.50 -19.33 2.26
C ILE A 116 -4.24 -18.39 1.07
N PRO A 117 -5.28 -17.88 0.38
CA PRO A 117 -5.13 -16.85 -0.62
C PRO A 117 -4.45 -15.61 -0.03
N MET A 118 -3.32 -15.20 -0.61
CA MET A 118 -2.57 -14.03 -0.18
C MET A 118 -2.52 -13.00 -1.30
N VAL A 119 -2.88 -11.77 -0.97
CA VAL A 119 -2.85 -10.62 -1.88
C VAL A 119 -1.96 -9.52 -1.29
N VAL A 120 -1.33 -8.75 -2.16
CA VAL A 120 -0.42 -7.68 -1.74
C VAL A 120 -1.12 -6.33 -1.78
N LEU A 121 -0.88 -5.55 -0.76
CA LEU A 121 -1.42 -4.21 -0.55
C LEU A 121 -0.28 -3.20 -0.50
N ASP A 122 -0.36 -2.14 -1.32
CA ASP A 122 0.51 -0.97 -1.26
C ASP A 122 1.99 -1.25 -1.58
N SER A 123 2.72 -1.87 -0.67
CA SER A 123 4.17 -2.14 -0.81
C SER A 123 4.47 -3.56 -1.24
N GLY A 124 5.42 -3.72 -2.17
CA GLY A 124 5.99 -5.01 -2.53
C GLY A 124 5.28 -5.72 -3.68
N GLU A 125 4.86 -5.01 -4.72
CA GLU A 125 4.24 -5.59 -5.93
C GLU A 125 5.13 -6.69 -6.54
N LYS A 126 6.39 -6.36 -6.82
CA LYS A 126 7.36 -7.28 -7.41
C LYS A 126 7.70 -8.42 -6.45
N GLU A 127 7.97 -8.08 -5.21
CA GLU A 127 8.32 -9.03 -4.14
C GLU A 127 7.20 -10.03 -3.89
N GLY A 128 5.95 -9.57 -3.88
CA GLY A 128 4.78 -10.44 -3.76
C GLY A 128 4.63 -11.39 -4.95
N ALA A 129 4.79 -10.90 -6.17
CA ALA A 129 4.75 -11.72 -7.37
C ALA A 129 5.86 -12.80 -7.37
N GLU A 130 7.08 -12.46 -6.95
CA GLU A 130 8.20 -13.39 -6.81
C GLU A 130 7.96 -14.45 -5.72
N LEU A 131 7.21 -14.10 -4.67
CA LEU A 131 6.80 -15.02 -3.61
C LEU A 131 5.62 -15.91 -3.99
N GLY A 132 4.86 -15.56 -5.05
CA GLY A 132 3.72 -16.31 -5.56
C GLY A 132 2.37 -15.86 -5.01
N THR A 133 2.23 -14.62 -4.55
CA THR A 133 0.94 -14.04 -4.16
C THR A 133 0.02 -13.87 -5.37
N THR A 134 -1.28 -13.81 -5.13
CA THR A 134 -2.28 -13.89 -6.21
C THR A 134 -2.46 -12.57 -6.95
N LEU A 135 -2.40 -11.44 -6.24
CA LEU A 135 -2.81 -10.13 -6.75
C LEU A 135 -2.10 -9.02 -5.98
N TYR A 136 -1.93 -7.88 -6.63
CA TYR A 136 -1.52 -6.62 -6.01
C TYR A 136 -2.59 -5.55 -6.18
N VAL A 137 -2.82 -4.76 -5.12
CA VAL A 137 -3.62 -3.54 -5.17
C VAL A 137 -2.83 -2.39 -4.54
N GLY A 138 -2.53 -1.37 -5.32
CA GLY A 138 -1.72 -0.24 -4.87
C GLY A 138 -1.47 0.77 -5.98
N THR A 139 -0.41 1.55 -5.86
CA THR A 139 0.03 2.47 -6.92
C THR A 139 0.75 1.72 -8.04
N VAL A 140 0.74 2.29 -9.26
CA VAL A 140 1.64 1.79 -10.30
C VAL A 140 3.08 2.02 -9.86
N SER A 141 3.96 1.05 -10.07
CA SER A 141 5.41 1.14 -9.83
C SER A 141 5.90 2.35 -9.00
N GLU A 142 6.34 2.13 -7.78
CA GLU A 142 6.82 3.19 -6.90
C GLU A 142 8.04 3.93 -7.49
N TYR A 143 8.91 3.19 -8.18
CA TYR A 143 10.01 3.77 -8.92
C TYR A 143 9.53 4.71 -10.04
N ASP A 144 8.57 4.27 -10.88
CA ASP A 144 8.06 5.10 -11.99
C ASP A 144 7.28 6.31 -11.47
N SER A 145 6.59 6.17 -10.35
CA SER A 145 5.91 7.27 -9.66
C SER A 145 6.91 8.31 -9.18
N GLY A 146 8.00 7.88 -8.54
CA GLY A 146 9.12 8.76 -8.17
C GLY A 146 9.76 9.43 -9.39
N LYS A 147 10.00 8.67 -10.46
CA LYS A 147 10.59 9.19 -11.69
C LYS A 147 9.73 10.26 -12.36
N LYS A 148 8.43 10.04 -12.45
CA LYS A 148 7.48 11.06 -12.96
C LYS A 148 7.50 12.34 -12.12
N ALA A 149 7.60 12.21 -10.78
CA ALA A 149 7.76 13.36 -9.92
C ALA A 149 9.07 14.11 -10.21
N GLY A 150 10.20 13.39 -10.33
CA GLY A 150 11.51 13.99 -10.66
C GLY A 150 11.53 14.68 -12.01
N GLU A 151 10.98 14.06 -13.06
CA GLU A 151 10.84 14.65 -14.38
C GLU A 151 9.99 15.93 -14.36
N ARG A 152 8.97 15.97 -13.50
CA ARG A 152 8.14 17.16 -13.31
C ARG A 152 8.92 18.27 -12.62
N LEU A 153 9.61 17.98 -11.51
CA LEU A 153 10.44 18.93 -10.81
C LEU A 153 11.52 19.50 -11.74
N ALA A 154 12.14 18.66 -12.58
CA ALA A 154 13.11 19.09 -13.58
C ALA A 154 12.54 20.08 -14.58
N LYS A 155 11.32 19.85 -15.09
CA LYS A 155 10.62 20.80 -15.98
C LYS A 155 10.31 22.14 -15.30
N GLU A 156 10.12 22.13 -13.98
CA GLU A 156 9.90 23.34 -13.17
C GLU A 156 11.23 24.05 -12.79
N GLY A 157 12.38 23.52 -13.24
CA GLY A 157 13.72 24.04 -12.91
C GLY A 157 14.19 23.72 -11.48
N THR A 158 13.51 22.80 -10.80
CA THR A 158 13.85 22.35 -9.44
C THR A 158 14.76 21.13 -9.53
N LEU A 159 16.05 21.31 -9.31
CA LEU A 159 17.08 20.31 -9.60
C LEU A 159 17.79 19.76 -8.37
N LYS A 160 17.79 20.49 -7.25
CA LYS A 160 18.44 20.10 -5.98
C LYS A 160 17.37 19.79 -4.95
N VAL A 161 17.14 18.51 -4.71
CA VAL A 161 16.01 18.02 -3.91
C VAL A 161 16.52 17.14 -2.78
N VAL A 162 16.00 17.31 -1.57
CA VAL A 162 16.14 16.33 -0.50
C VAL A 162 14.91 15.46 -0.43
N CYS A 163 15.11 14.13 -0.44
CA CYS A 163 14.06 13.11 -0.31
C CYS A 163 14.00 12.67 1.16
N ILE A 164 12.86 12.92 1.84
CA ILE A 164 12.69 12.58 3.27
C ILE A 164 12.11 11.18 3.38
N ASN A 165 12.95 10.21 3.77
CA ASN A 165 12.54 8.82 4.01
C ASN A 165 12.31 8.59 5.51
N HIS A 166 11.07 8.35 5.90
CA HIS A 166 10.65 8.15 7.29
C HIS A 166 10.44 6.68 7.67
N GLU A 167 10.62 5.74 6.71
CA GLU A 167 10.55 4.29 6.93
C GLU A 167 11.78 3.61 6.31
N VAL A 168 12.88 3.64 7.03
CA VAL A 168 14.15 3.05 6.57
C VAL A 168 14.00 1.54 6.39
N GLY A 169 14.31 1.05 5.19
CA GLY A 169 14.16 -0.37 4.83
C GLY A 169 12.82 -0.72 4.19
N ASN A 170 11.92 0.24 4.03
CA ASN A 170 10.73 0.05 3.19
C ASN A 170 11.13 0.20 1.71
N VAL A 171 11.03 -0.91 0.97
CA VAL A 171 11.40 -0.99 -0.45
C VAL A 171 10.66 0.04 -1.32
N SER A 172 9.41 0.33 -1.01
CA SER A 172 8.59 1.29 -1.76
C SER A 172 9.11 2.71 -1.62
N LEU A 173 9.48 3.13 -0.41
CA LEU A 173 10.04 4.45 -0.16
C LEU A 173 11.43 4.62 -0.79
N ASP A 174 12.25 3.58 -0.74
CA ASP A 174 13.56 3.58 -1.40
C ASP A 174 13.41 3.70 -2.92
N GLN A 175 12.46 2.98 -3.53
CA GLN A 175 12.13 3.07 -4.95
C GLN A 175 11.62 4.47 -5.34
N ARG A 176 10.78 5.12 -4.51
CA ARG A 176 10.32 6.50 -4.73
C ARG A 176 11.50 7.48 -4.81
N CYS A 177 12.44 7.45 -3.83
CA CYS A 177 13.64 8.30 -3.86
C CYS A 177 14.54 8.00 -5.06
N GLN A 178 14.75 6.72 -5.39
CA GLN A 178 15.56 6.33 -6.54
C GLN A 178 14.94 6.86 -7.85
N GLY A 179 13.65 6.65 -8.04
CA GLY A 179 12.92 7.16 -9.20
C GLY A 179 13.01 8.68 -9.30
N LEU A 180 12.76 9.40 -8.20
CA LEU A 180 12.86 10.86 -8.13
C LEU A 180 14.24 11.35 -8.59
N ASN A 181 15.32 10.73 -8.09
CA ASN A 181 16.67 11.03 -8.50
C ASN A 181 16.89 10.78 -10.00
N ASP A 182 16.45 9.62 -10.51
CA ASP A 182 16.63 9.27 -11.92
C ASP A 182 15.79 10.14 -12.87
N GLY A 183 14.65 10.66 -12.40
CA GLY A 183 13.86 11.65 -13.13
C GLY A 183 14.53 13.03 -13.24
N LEU A 184 15.33 13.40 -12.24
CA LEU A 184 16.07 14.68 -12.21
C LEU A 184 17.38 14.65 -13.01
N LYS A 185 18.08 13.50 -13.04
CA LYS A 185 19.41 13.33 -13.66
C LYS A 185 19.53 13.87 -15.10
N PRO A 186 18.56 13.62 -16.03
CA PRO A 186 18.71 14.11 -17.42
C PRO A 186 18.83 15.63 -17.52
N SER A 187 18.33 16.37 -16.52
CA SER A 187 18.42 17.85 -16.44
C SER A 187 19.58 18.34 -15.58
N GLY A 188 20.50 17.44 -15.18
CA GLY A 188 21.64 17.78 -14.32
C GLY A 188 21.28 17.94 -12.84
N GLY A 189 20.08 17.50 -12.43
CA GLY A 189 19.62 17.51 -11.06
C GLY A 189 19.86 16.18 -10.32
N GLY A 190 19.44 16.12 -9.06
CA GLY A 190 19.53 14.93 -8.24
C GLY A 190 18.88 15.10 -6.88
N THR A 191 18.81 13.98 -6.15
CA THR A 191 18.30 13.95 -4.79
C THR A 191 19.34 13.40 -3.83
N GLU A 192 19.35 13.92 -2.61
CA GLU A 192 19.93 13.27 -1.45
C GLU A 192 18.81 12.68 -0.58
N VAL A 193 19.05 11.53 0.02
CA VAL A 193 18.07 10.88 0.90
C VAL A 193 18.38 11.27 2.34
N LEU A 194 17.46 11.95 2.99
CA LEU A 194 17.50 12.23 4.42
C LEU A 194 16.61 11.23 5.15
N THR A 195 17.25 10.31 5.87
CA THR A 195 16.54 9.37 6.73
C THR A 195 16.13 10.04 8.03
N VAL A 196 14.88 9.83 8.42
CA VAL A 196 14.28 10.35 9.67
C VAL A 196 13.50 9.24 10.35
N SER A 197 13.20 9.38 11.63
CA SER A 197 12.14 8.58 12.25
C SER A 197 10.76 9.18 11.94
N PRO A 198 9.65 8.44 12.12
CA PRO A 198 8.30 9.00 11.93
C PRO A 198 7.89 10.01 13.02
N ASP A 199 8.77 10.30 13.98
CA ASP A 199 8.52 11.31 15.03
C ASP A 199 8.55 12.74 14.44
N PRO A 200 7.49 13.54 14.63
CA PRO A 200 7.40 14.91 14.09
C PRO A 200 8.57 15.83 14.46
N ALA A 201 9.08 15.73 15.70
CA ALA A 201 10.17 16.57 16.16
C ALA A 201 11.51 16.15 15.51
N ASP A 202 11.72 14.85 15.29
CA ASP A 202 12.89 14.35 14.58
C ASP A 202 12.87 14.78 13.10
N ILE A 203 11.72 14.68 12.44
CA ILE A 203 11.54 15.12 11.05
C ILE A 203 11.90 16.60 10.91
N GLN A 204 11.33 17.48 11.75
CA GLN A 204 11.60 18.91 11.71
C GLN A 204 13.07 19.21 12.00
N ARG A 205 13.61 18.65 13.09
CA ARG A 205 15.01 18.88 13.53
C ARG A 205 16.03 18.46 12.48
N ARG A 206 15.87 17.26 11.90
CA ARG A 206 16.79 16.76 10.87
C ARG A 206 16.67 17.54 9.57
N THR A 207 15.45 17.90 9.16
CA THR A 207 15.23 18.75 7.98
C THR A 207 15.85 20.13 8.18
N GLU A 208 15.72 20.77 9.35
CA GLU A 208 16.35 22.03 9.65
C GLU A 208 17.88 21.96 9.58
N ALA A 209 18.45 20.92 10.19
CA ALA A 209 19.91 20.71 10.15
C ALA A 209 20.41 20.48 8.71
N TYR A 210 19.68 19.69 7.91
CA TYR A 210 20.03 19.45 6.52
C TYR A 210 19.99 20.75 5.69
N LEU A 211 18.89 21.51 5.76
CA LEU A 211 18.72 22.75 5.01
C LEU A 211 19.77 23.81 5.41
N SER A 212 20.19 23.82 6.68
CA SER A 212 21.26 24.72 7.15
C SER A 212 22.63 24.33 6.57
N ALA A 213 22.89 23.04 6.39
CA ALA A 213 24.14 22.52 5.81
C ALA A 213 24.16 22.60 4.27
N HIS A 214 22.98 22.60 3.63
CA HIS A 214 22.78 22.60 2.19
C HIS A 214 21.93 23.81 1.74
N PRO A 215 22.45 25.05 1.81
CA PRO A 215 21.68 26.28 1.55
C PRO A 215 21.22 26.43 0.09
N ASP A 216 21.75 25.60 -0.81
CA ASP A 216 21.37 25.54 -2.23
C ASP A 216 20.25 24.53 -2.53
N THR A 217 19.66 23.89 -1.50
CA THR A 217 18.49 23.01 -1.63
C THR A 217 17.30 23.81 -2.16
N GLN A 218 16.70 23.34 -3.24
CA GLN A 218 15.56 24.00 -3.90
C GLN A 218 14.22 23.42 -3.48
N ALA A 219 14.20 22.15 -3.07
CA ALA A 219 12.98 21.51 -2.63
C ALA A 219 13.20 20.41 -1.57
N VAL A 220 12.19 20.24 -0.74
CA VAL A 220 11.98 19.09 0.13
C VAL A 220 10.88 18.23 -0.47
N PHE A 221 11.15 16.94 -0.64
CA PHE A 221 10.19 15.95 -1.10
C PHE A 221 9.93 14.93 0.01
N ALA A 222 8.77 15.00 0.64
CA ALA A 222 8.36 14.03 1.66
C ALA A 222 7.80 12.76 1.01
N LEU A 223 8.10 11.58 1.56
CA LEU A 223 7.64 10.31 1.00
C LEU A 223 6.29 9.83 1.54
N GLY A 224 5.59 10.69 2.27
CA GLY A 224 4.26 10.42 2.80
C GLY A 224 3.73 11.57 3.66
N ALA A 225 2.43 11.54 3.95
CA ALA A 225 1.77 12.52 4.81
C ALA A 225 2.37 12.54 6.23
N THR A 226 2.86 11.41 6.72
CA THR A 226 3.57 11.31 8.01
C THR A 226 4.78 12.24 8.08
N ALA A 227 5.52 12.40 6.98
CA ALA A 227 6.62 13.35 6.92
C ALA A 227 6.18 14.75 6.51
N ALA A 228 5.18 14.88 5.63
CA ALA A 228 4.74 16.18 5.12
C ALA A 228 3.99 17.00 6.18
N ASN A 229 3.10 16.38 6.96
CA ASN A 229 2.25 17.07 7.94
C ASN A 229 3.07 17.89 8.97
N PRO A 230 4.13 17.36 9.61
CA PRO A 230 4.95 18.17 10.51
C PRO A 230 5.81 19.21 9.78
N LEU A 231 6.15 19.01 8.51
CA LEU A 231 6.93 19.96 7.73
C LEU A 231 6.12 21.20 7.32
N ILE A 232 4.82 21.10 7.11
CA ILE A 232 3.97 22.24 6.74
C ILE A 232 4.03 23.38 7.79
N PRO A 233 3.70 23.16 9.08
CA PRO A 233 3.82 24.21 10.09
C PRO A 233 5.28 24.64 10.32
N PHE A 234 6.25 23.74 10.20
CA PHE A 234 7.67 24.08 10.27
C PHE A 234 8.06 25.06 9.16
N PHE A 235 7.65 24.82 7.90
CA PHE A 235 7.91 25.71 6.77
C PHE A 235 7.27 27.10 6.98
N ARG A 236 6.05 27.16 7.53
CA ARG A 236 5.40 28.43 7.88
C ARG A 236 6.18 29.17 8.96
N GLN A 237 6.55 28.50 10.05
CA GLN A 237 7.28 29.09 11.18
C GLN A 237 8.65 29.63 10.78
N LYS A 238 9.34 28.93 9.88
CA LYS A 238 10.69 29.31 9.39
C LYS A 238 10.64 30.20 8.14
N GLU A 239 9.46 30.60 7.68
CA GLU A 239 9.27 31.42 6.48
C GLU A 239 9.98 30.82 5.24
N LEU A 240 9.88 29.49 5.06
CA LEU A 240 10.54 28.76 3.98
C LEU A 240 9.70 28.72 2.70
N PHE A 241 8.35 28.81 2.81
CA PHE A 241 7.50 28.87 1.62
C PHE A 241 7.85 30.05 0.73
N GLY A 242 7.90 29.82 -0.59
CA GLY A 242 8.39 30.77 -1.57
C GLY A 242 9.90 30.81 -1.76
N LYS A 243 10.70 30.21 -0.84
CA LYS A 243 12.16 30.06 -0.92
C LYS A 243 12.56 28.63 -1.28
N ILE A 244 11.95 27.65 -0.61
CA ILE A 244 12.16 26.22 -0.81
C ILE A 244 10.78 25.62 -1.09
N LYS A 245 10.68 24.81 -2.14
CA LYS A 245 9.42 24.14 -2.48
C LYS A 245 9.21 22.92 -1.59
N LEU A 246 7.95 22.61 -1.28
CA LEU A 246 7.55 21.41 -0.56
C LEU A 246 6.63 20.55 -1.43
N TYR A 247 6.94 19.27 -1.55
CA TYR A 247 6.15 18.27 -2.27
C TYR A 247 6.02 17.01 -1.42
N THR A 248 5.03 16.18 -1.73
CA THR A 248 4.88 14.92 -1.03
C THR A 248 4.25 13.83 -1.89
N PHE A 249 4.62 12.57 -1.61
CA PHE A 249 3.71 11.45 -1.81
C PHE A 249 2.62 11.52 -0.76
N ASP A 250 1.47 10.96 -1.07
CA ASP A 250 0.25 10.92 -0.29
C ASP A 250 -0.37 12.29 -0.02
N ILE A 251 -1.61 12.27 0.35
CA ILE A 251 -2.39 13.44 0.70
C ILE A 251 -2.95 13.30 2.12
N SER A 252 -3.21 14.45 2.72
CA SER A 252 -3.93 14.61 3.98
C SER A 252 -4.73 15.91 3.91
N PRO A 253 -5.66 16.16 4.83
CA PRO A 253 -6.30 17.47 4.91
C PRO A 253 -5.30 18.63 4.96
N GLU A 254 -4.19 18.50 5.71
CA GLU A 254 -3.14 19.51 5.86
C GLU A 254 -2.38 19.73 4.55
N VAL A 255 -2.05 18.66 3.83
CA VAL A 255 -1.41 18.73 2.50
C VAL A 255 -2.34 19.43 1.51
N LEU A 256 -3.61 19.04 1.47
CA LEU A 256 -4.59 19.66 0.56
C LEU A 256 -4.85 21.13 0.88
N ASP A 257 -4.99 21.50 2.15
CA ASP A 257 -5.11 22.88 2.57
C ASP A 257 -3.87 23.72 2.16
N SER A 258 -2.67 23.16 2.26
CA SER A 258 -1.41 23.79 1.78
C SER A 258 -1.34 23.93 0.27
N VAL A 259 -1.84 22.95 -0.51
CA VAL A 259 -1.95 23.07 -1.98
C VAL A 259 -2.97 24.17 -2.33
N VAL A 260 -4.10 24.22 -1.64
CA VAL A 260 -5.11 25.28 -1.82
C VAL A 260 -4.53 26.67 -1.55
N ALA A 261 -3.69 26.80 -0.53
CA ALA A 261 -3.00 28.05 -0.18
C ALA A 261 -1.85 28.42 -1.14
N GLY A 262 -1.46 27.53 -2.07
CA GLY A 262 -0.31 27.74 -2.96
C GLY A 262 1.05 27.60 -2.26
N GLU A 263 1.09 27.03 -1.06
CA GLU A 263 2.30 26.77 -0.29
C GLU A 263 3.04 25.52 -0.78
N MET A 264 2.31 24.41 -1.03
CA MET A 264 2.87 23.19 -1.60
C MET A 264 2.65 23.13 -3.12
N GLY A 265 3.63 22.58 -3.82
CA GLY A 265 3.57 22.42 -5.28
C GLY A 265 2.59 21.34 -5.71
N PHE A 266 2.59 20.18 -5.04
CA PHE A 266 1.63 19.10 -5.21
C PHE A 266 1.73 18.05 -4.09
N GLY A 267 0.64 17.28 -3.93
CA GLY A 267 0.62 15.97 -3.29
C GLY A 267 0.30 14.89 -4.33
N MET A 268 0.75 13.65 -4.13
CA MET A 268 0.47 12.52 -5.00
C MET A 268 -0.48 11.54 -4.31
N ASP A 269 -1.74 11.51 -4.74
CA ASP A 269 -2.80 10.71 -4.12
C ASP A 269 -2.76 9.25 -4.59
N ALA A 270 -2.52 8.35 -3.68
CA ALA A 270 -2.50 6.90 -3.90
C ALA A 270 -3.90 6.27 -3.83
N GLN A 271 -4.93 7.00 -3.42
CA GLN A 271 -6.30 6.52 -3.20
C GLN A 271 -6.37 5.34 -2.21
N GLN A 272 -5.80 5.51 -1.05
CA GLN A 272 -5.61 4.49 -0.01
C GLN A 272 -6.93 3.82 0.42
N TYR A 273 -8.01 4.58 0.55
CA TYR A 273 -9.35 4.05 0.81
C TYR A 273 -9.72 2.97 -0.20
N LEU A 274 -9.52 3.25 -1.48
CA LEU A 274 -9.88 2.33 -2.57
C LEU A 274 -9.05 1.04 -2.50
N MET A 275 -7.77 1.09 -2.07
CA MET A 275 -6.94 -0.10 -1.89
C MET A 275 -7.57 -1.05 -0.86
N GLY A 276 -7.87 -0.55 0.34
CA GLY A 276 -8.49 -1.33 1.40
C GLY A 276 -9.85 -1.88 1.00
N TYR A 277 -10.67 -1.04 0.40
CA TYR A 277 -12.01 -1.40 -0.06
C TYR A 277 -12.00 -2.54 -1.09
N LEU A 278 -11.21 -2.40 -2.15
CA LEU A 278 -11.12 -3.39 -3.23
C LEU A 278 -10.61 -4.75 -2.72
N LEU A 279 -9.63 -4.76 -1.82
CA LEU A 279 -9.06 -6.02 -1.33
C LEU A 279 -10.06 -6.82 -0.50
N VAL A 280 -10.90 -6.18 0.30
CA VAL A 280 -12.00 -6.89 0.98
C VAL A 280 -12.97 -7.47 -0.06
N ILE A 281 -13.38 -6.67 -1.06
CA ILE A 281 -14.29 -7.15 -2.11
C ILE A 281 -13.69 -8.35 -2.85
N TYR A 282 -12.43 -8.27 -3.29
CA TYR A 282 -11.79 -9.37 -4.05
C TYR A 282 -11.66 -10.65 -3.24
N LEU A 283 -11.27 -10.55 -1.96
CA LEU A 283 -11.14 -11.73 -1.10
C LEU A 283 -12.50 -12.34 -0.76
N VAL A 284 -13.53 -11.52 -0.56
CA VAL A 284 -14.92 -12.01 -0.35
C VAL A 284 -15.45 -12.67 -1.62
N GLU A 285 -15.32 -12.04 -2.80
CA GLU A 285 -15.75 -12.62 -4.08
C GLU A 285 -15.04 -13.94 -4.38
N HIS A 286 -13.75 -14.03 -4.02
CA HIS A 286 -13.03 -15.30 -4.15
C HIS A 286 -13.60 -16.38 -3.23
N ALA A 287 -13.82 -16.08 -1.95
CA ALA A 287 -14.32 -17.04 -0.98
C ALA A 287 -15.77 -17.47 -1.23
N THR A 288 -16.58 -16.61 -1.88
CA THR A 288 -17.99 -16.84 -2.14
C THR A 288 -18.30 -17.35 -3.54
N HIS A 289 -17.50 -16.98 -4.55
CA HIS A 289 -17.76 -17.29 -5.95
C HIS A 289 -16.56 -17.87 -6.70
N GLY A 290 -15.37 -17.90 -6.09
CA GLY A 290 -14.14 -18.35 -6.73
C GLY A 290 -13.56 -17.35 -7.74
N PHE A 291 -13.99 -16.08 -7.73
CA PHE A 291 -13.55 -15.07 -8.70
C PHE A 291 -12.23 -14.40 -8.31
N TRP A 292 -11.37 -14.17 -9.30
CA TRP A 292 -10.21 -13.31 -9.19
C TRP A 292 -10.15 -12.33 -10.36
N PRO A 293 -9.74 -11.07 -10.12
CA PRO A 293 -9.35 -10.17 -11.21
C PRO A 293 -8.19 -10.78 -12.02
N GLN A 294 -8.17 -10.53 -13.33
CA GLN A 294 -7.11 -11.03 -14.22
C GLN A 294 -5.81 -10.25 -14.10
N ASN A 295 -5.86 -9.02 -13.59
CA ASN A 295 -4.72 -8.11 -13.48
C ASN A 295 -4.71 -7.44 -12.11
N ASN A 296 -3.53 -6.93 -11.71
CA ASN A 296 -3.37 -6.04 -10.58
C ASN A 296 -4.31 -4.83 -10.70
N ALA A 297 -4.72 -4.27 -9.57
CA ALA A 297 -5.55 -3.07 -9.54
C ALA A 297 -4.70 -1.86 -9.08
N TYR A 298 -4.53 -0.90 -9.99
CA TYR A 298 -3.77 0.31 -9.70
C TYR A 298 -4.70 1.45 -9.31
N THR A 299 -4.51 1.99 -8.11
CA THR A 299 -5.34 3.06 -7.54
C THR A 299 -4.74 4.45 -7.71
N GLY A 300 -3.46 4.56 -8.02
CA GLY A 300 -2.76 5.83 -8.19
C GLY A 300 -1.33 5.65 -8.74
N PRO A 301 -0.47 6.68 -8.56
CA PRO A 301 -0.77 7.97 -7.93
C PRO A 301 -1.41 8.99 -8.88
N LEU A 302 -2.21 9.89 -8.34
CA LEU A 302 -2.76 11.06 -9.03
C LEU A 302 -2.09 12.34 -8.52
N PHE A 303 -1.66 13.23 -9.42
CA PHE A 303 -1.12 14.53 -9.01
C PHE A 303 -2.24 15.51 -8.60
N ILE A 304 -2.24 15.90 -7.35
CA ILE A 304 -3.08 16.98 -6.80
C ILE A 304 -2.22 18.25 -6.77
N ASP A 305 -2.23 18.98 -7.87
CA ASP A 305 -1.26 20.01 -8.23
C ASP A 305 -1.89 21.38 -8.49
N SER A 306 -3.15 21.54 -8.11
CA SER A 306 -3.83 22.83 -8.20
C SER A 306 -4.82 23.02 -7.07
N PRO A 307 -5.13 24.31 -6.70
CA PRO A 307 -6.15 24.60 -5.71
C PRO A 307 -7.50 23.97 -6.02
N ASP A 308 -7.91 23.91 -7.30
CA ASP A 308 -9.20 23.34 -7.69
C ASP A 308 -9.26 21.84 -7.48
N LYS A 309 -8.20 21.11 -7.86
CA LYS A 309 -8.11 19.67 -7.60
C LYS A 309 -8.13 19.37 -6.09
N ALA A 310 -7.36 20.14 -5.31
CA ALA A 310 -7.31 19.96 -3.86
C ALA A 310 -8.67 20.27 -3.21
N LYS A 311 -9.33 21.37 -3.56
CA LYS A 311 -10.67 21.71 -3.08
C LYS A 311 -11.71 20.65 -3.38
N ALA A 312 -11.65 20.04 -4.58
CA ALA A 312 -12.61 19.03 -5.02
C ALA A 312 -12.64 17.79 -4.12
N ILE A 313 -11.51 17.46 -3.46
CA ILE A 313 -11.39 16.25 -2.62
C ILE A 313 -11.18 16.54 -1.14
N LEU A 314 -11.00 17.81 -0.74
CA LEU A 314 -10.69 18.20 0.64
C LEU A 314 -11.75 17.71 1.65
N ALA A 315 -13.03 17.82 1.30
CA ALA A 315 -14.11 17.33 2.17
C ALA A 315 -14.00 15.81 2.37
N LEU A 316 -13.75 15.05 1.29
CA LEU A 316 -13.57 13.59 1.35
C LEU A 316 -12.34 13.22 2.18
N ALA A 317 -11.25 14.00 2.08
CA ALA A 317 -10.06 13.77 2.90
C ALA A 317 -10.34 14.01 4.40
N LYS A 318 -11.11 15.04 4.73
CA LYS A 318 -11.55 15.31 6.11
C LYS A 318 -12.46 14.20 6.67
N ASP A 319 -13.21 13.54 5.80
CA ASP A 319 -14.06 12.39 6.14
C ASP A 319 -13.30 11.04 6.14
N GLY A 320 -12.00 11.05 5.87
CA GLY A 320 -11.16 9.84 5.83
C GLY A 320 -11.42 8.92 4.64
N ILE A 321 -11.91 9.47 3.52
CA ILE A 321 -12.22 8.73 2.28
C ILE A 321 -11.14 8.98 1.20
N ARG A 322 -10.26 9.97 1.46
CA ARG A 322 -9.13 10.29 0.55
C ARG A 322 -7.88 10.53 1.36
#